data_f5db7309a1103c2965641e6f009ce8b0
#
_entry.id   f5db7309a1103c2965641e6f009ce8b0
#
_cell.length_a   1.000
_cell.length_b   1.000
_cell.length_c   1.000
_cell.angle_alpha   90.00
_cell.angle_beta   90.00
_cell.angle_gamma   90.00
#
_symmetry.space_group_name_H-M   'P 1'
#
loop_
_entity.id
_entity.type
_entity.pdbx_description
1 polymer ?
#
loop_
_entity_poly.entity_id
_entity_poly.type
_entity_poly.pdbx_seq_one_letter_code
_entity_poly.pdbx_strand_id
1 'polypeptide(L)'
;MESRIKKDITLKLLDTLNESQTRWFVAREAIHLGHGGIKKMCEMSGLSKPTVIKGIKELKSKEKLCEDGRIRHPGGGRKRLDEENPEILTILKDIMSETTAGDPMSLLKWTSKSTYQIRDRINELGYSISEDTVGRRLKEMDYSLQTNVKTWEGVPHKDRDTQFRYVNNLAKEYVDEGNPVISVDAKKKELIGNFKNSGRKWRPKGSPKEVNVYDFPSLSDGKAVPYGIYDIQKNKGLVSVGVSHDTAEFAVESIRKWWFYFGSKQYPQADKMLICADCGGSNGYRNRLWKYNLQKLSDEIPLFVTVCHYPPGTSKWNKIEHKMFSFISMNWRGEPLIDLETVINLIGSTKTKKGLQIQAILDTERYKTGIKISDKQMKELNLTSHETNPNWNYTIKPKDSENE
;
A
#
# COMPACT_ATOMS: atom_id res chain seq x y z
N MET A 1 -26.86 -29.60 52.62
CA MET A 1 -26.74 -28.40 51.78
C MET A 1 -25.32 -28.25 51.21
N GLU A 2 -24.29 -28.35 52.03
CA GLU A 2 -22.86 -28.20 51.61
C GLU A 2 -22.38 -29.21 50.54
N SER A 3 -22.81 -30.45 50.57
CA SER A 3 -22.47 -31.47 49.59
C SER A 3 -23.06 -31.18 48.20
N ARG A 4 -24.22 -30.53 48.11
CA ARG A 4 -24.90 -30.16 46.83
C ARG A 4 -24.18 -28.93 46.21
N ILE A 5 -23.80 -27.96 47.03
CA ILE A 5 -23.07 -26.79 46.60
C ILE A 5 -21.69 -27.18 46.02
N LYS A 6 -20.95 -28.07 46.68
CA LYS A 6 -19.66 -28.59 46.23
C LYS A 6 -19.80 -29.32 44.89
N LYS A 7 -20.88 -30.08 44.69
CA LYS A 7 -21.15 -30.76 43.42
C LYS A 7 -21.42 -29.76 42.29
N ASP A 8 -22.25 -28.77 42.54
CA ASP A 8 -22.58 -27.73 41.52
C ASP A 8 -21.37 -26.90 41.12
N ILE A 9 -20.48 -26.55 42.05
CA ILE A 9 -19.22 -25.83 41.77
C ILE A 9 -18.30 -26.72 40.93
N THR A 10 -18.18 -28.00 41.26
CA THR A 10 -17.33 -28.93 40.50
C THR A 10 -17.83 -29.10 39.07
N LEU A 11 -19.13 -29.21 38.85
CA LEU A 11 -19.72 -29.33 37.51
C LEU A 11 -19.48 -28.06 36.69
N LYS A 12 -19.70 -26.88 37.27
CA LYS A 12 -19.38 -25.59 36.60
C LYS A 12 -17.91 -25.49 36.20
N LEU A 13 -16.99 -25.97 37.03
CA LEU A 13 -15.58 -25.96 36.70
C LEU A 13 -15.28 -26.94 35.58
N LEU A 14 -15.84 -28.16 35.59
CA LEU A 14 -15.65 -29.16 34.56
C LEU A 14 -16.08 -28.65 33.16
N ASP A 15 -17.14 -27.85 33.08
CA ASP A 15 -17.64 -27.25 31.82
C ASP A 15 -16.66 -26.23 31.21
N THR A 16 -15.72 -25.72 31.98
CA THR A 16 -14.72 -24.77 31.49
C THR A 16 -13.41 -25.41 31.05
N LEU A 17 -13.18 -26.66 31.40
CA LEU A 17 -11.94 -27.39 31.17
C LEU A 17 -11.96 -28.12 29.81
N ASN A 18 -10.79 -28.18 29.14
CA ASN A 18 -10.64 -29.03 27.97
C ASN A 18 -10.54 -30.51 28.35
N GLU A 19 -10.62 -31.41 27.36
CA GLU A 19 -10.65 -32.86 27.54
C GLU A 19 -9.53 -33.39 28.46
N SER A 20 -8.31 -32.91 28.29
CA SER A 20 -7.16 -33.33 29.07
C SER A 20 -7.23 -32.79 30.49
N GLN A 21 -7.56 -31.52 30.65
CA GLN A 21 -7.73 -30.87 31.96
C GLN A 21 -8.85 -31.46 32.76
N THR A 22 -9.99 -31.77 32.10
CA THR A 22 -11.12 -32.47 32.73
C THR A 22 -10.67 -33.84 33.25
N ARG A 23 -9.95 -34.62 32.44
CA ARG A 23 -9.42 -35.92 32.85
C ARG A 23 -8.46 -35.81 34.04
N TRP A 24 -7.55 -34.87 34.04
CA TRP A 24 -6.59 -34.68 35.15
C TRP A 24 -7.28 -34.19 36.43
N PHE A 25 -8.20 -33.25 36.29
CA PHE A 25 -8.97 -32.73 37.42
C PHE A 25 -9.78 -33.85 38.09
N VAL A 26 -10.54 -34.61 37.30
CA VAL A 26 -11.33 -35.73 37.78
C VAL A 26 -10.42 -36.81 38.41
N ALA A 27 -9.30 -37.10 37.80
CA ALA A 27 -8.31 -38.03 38.34
C ALA A 27 -7.71 -37.56 39.67
N ARG A 28 -7.38 -36.28 39.81
CA ARG A 28 -6.90 -35.67 41.06
C ARG A 28 -7.94 -35.82 42.17
N GLU A 29 -9.20 -35.47 41.91
CA GLU A 29 -10.28 -35.58 42.87
C GLU A 29 -10.54 -37.03 43.26
N ALA A 30 -10.44 -37.97 42.29
CA ALA A 30 -10.57 -39.41 42.57
C ALA A 30 -9.46 -39.91 43.49
N ILE A 31 -8.22 -39.47 43.34
CA ILE A 31 -7.09 -39.76 44.24
C ILE A 31 -7.36 -39.20 45.63
N HIS A 32 -7.84 -37.96 45.72
CA HIS A 32 -8.13 -37.30 47.00
C HIS A 32 -9.23 -37.98 47.79
N LEU A 33 -10.26 -38.50 47.12
CA LEU A 33 -11.36 -39.24 47.73
C LEU A 33 -10.96 -40.63 48.23
N GLY A 34 -9.86 -41.21 47.78
CA GLY A 34 -9.37 -42.53 48.21
C GLY A 34 -10.28 -43.67 47.78
N HIS A 35 -10.60 -44.57 48.70
CA HIS A 35 -11.40 -45.74 48.43
C HIS A 35 -12.79 -45.37 47.88
N GLY A 36 -13.16 -45.94 46.71
CA GLY A 36 -14.43 -45.62 46.03
C GLY A 36 -14.41 -44.31 45.23
N GLY A 37 -13.34 -43.49 45.29
CA GLY A 37 -13.23 -42.17 44.63
C GLY A 37 -13.38 -42.24 43.12
N ILE A 38 -12.82 -43.25 42.45
CA ILE A 38 -12.98 -43.44 41.01
C ILE A 38 -14.44 -43.60 40.62
N LYS A 39 -15.20 -44.47 41.34
CA LYS A 39 -16.60 -44.67 41.04
C LYS A 39 -17.41 -43.40 41.18
N LYS A 40 -17.22 -42.69 42.32
CA LYS A 40 -17.90 -41.43 42.60
C LYS A 40 -17.60 -40.33 41.57
N MET A 41 -16.35 -40.23 41.15
CA MET A 41 -15.97 -39.22 40.13
C MET A 41 -16.44 -39.57 38.72
N CYS A 42 -16.55 -40.88 38.36
CA CYS A 42 -17.20 -41.30 37.12
C CYS A 42 -18.68 -40.93 37.10
N GLU A 43 -19.41 -41.18 38.19
CA GLU A 43 -20.82 -40.82 38.31
C GLU A 43 -21.06 -39.30 38.26
N MET A 44 -20.14 -38.51 38.77
CA MET A 44 -20.26 -37.05 38.81
C MET A 44 -19.87 -36.39 37.49
N SER A 45 -18.79 -36.85 36.85
CA SER A 45 -18.22 -36.21 35.64
C SER A 45 -18.70 -36.81 34.33
N GLY A 46 -19.35 -37.98 34.34
CA GLY A 46 -19.70 -38.73 33.13
C GLY A 46 -18.52 -39.42 32.43
N LEU A 47 -17.28 -39.28 32.97
CA LEU A 47 -16.13 -39.96 32.39
C LEU A 47 -16.12 -41.45 32.65
N SER A 48 -15.65 -42.23 31.69
CA SER A 48 -15.49 -43.66 31.86
C SER A 48 -14.36 -44.00 32.85
N LYS A 49 -14.50 -45.13 33.58
CA LYS A 49 -13.51 -45.64 34.51
C LYS A 49 -12.09 -45.74 33.87
N PRO A 50 -11.92 -46.25 32.66
CA PRO A 50 -10.62 -46.25 31.98
C PRO A 50 -10.01 -44.85 31.80
N THR A 51 -10.84 -43.85 31.48
CA THR A 51 -10.41 -42.46 31.33
C THR A 51 -9.88 -41.86 32.63
N VAL A 52 -10.58 -42.11 33.75
CA VAL A 52 -10.12 -41.63 35.07
C VAL A 52 -8.83 -42.36 35.48
N ILE A 53 -8.72 -43.66 35.25
CA ILE A 53 -7.50 -44.43 35.56
C ILE A 53 -6.34 -43.95 34.70
N LYS A 54 -6.57 -43.60 33.40
CA LYS A 54 -5.57 -43.01 32.55
C LYS A 54 -5.08 -41.69 33.12
N GLY A 55 -5.98 -40.82 33.54
CA GLY A 55 -5.63 -39.53 34.18
C GLY A 55 -4.80 -39.72 35.45
N ILE A 56 -5.11 -40.74 36.28
CA ILE A 56 -4.34 -41.08 37.49
C ILE A 56 -2.90 -41.50 37.11
N LYS A 57 -2.75 -42.31 36.05
CA LYS A 57 -1.42 -42.72 35.55
C LYS A 57 -0.63 -41.53 35.04
N GLU A 58 -1.25 -40.64 34.26
CA GLU A 58 -0.64 -39.41 33.74
C GLU A 58 -0.18 -38.50 34.89
N LEU A 59 -1.01 -38.28 35.92
CA LEU A 59 -0.65 -37.46 37.09
C LEU A 59 0.48 -38.08 37.96
N LYS A 60 0.62 -39.39 37.98
CA LYS A 60 1.67 -40.10 38.71
C LYS A 60 2.96 -40.24 37.90
N SER A 61 2.95 -39.97 36.59
CA SER A 61 4.11 -39.96 35.72
C SER A 61 5.04 -38.83 36.08
N LYS A 62 6.35 -38.99 35.84
CA LYS A 62 7.33 -37.90 35.94
C LYS A 62 7.37 -37.01 34.71
N GLU A 63 6.64 -37.36 33.67
CA GLU A 63 6.57 -36.60 32.43
C GLU A 63 5.70 -35.37 32.58
N LYS A 64 6.00 -34.30 31.81
CA LYS A 64 5.10 -33.16 31.73
C LYS A 64 3.74 -33.58 31.18
N LEU A 65 2.65 -33.10 31.79
CA LEU A 65 1.29 -33.42 31.40
C LEU A 65 0.95 -32.96 29.97
N CYS A 66 1.47 -31.84 29.54
CA CYS A 66 1.42 -31.36 28.15
C CYS A 66 2.54 -30.35 27.90
N GLU A 67 2.88 -30.13 26.63
CA GLU A 67 3.75 -29.04 26.20
C GLU A 67 2.97 -27.73 26.18
N ASP A 68 3.67 -26.60 26.42
CA ASP A 68 3.06 -25.27 26.43
C ASP A 68 2.29 -25.00 25.11
N GLY A 69 1.02 -24.61 25.26
CA GLY A 69 0.14 -24.28 24.14
C GLY A 69 -0.50 -25.48 23.42
N ARG A 70 -0.28 -26.73 23.88
CA ARG A 70 -0.90 -27.94 23.30
C ARG A 70 -1.88 -28.62 24.27
N ILE A 71 -2.99 -29.12 23.71
CA ILE A 71 -3.99 -29.86 24.46
C ILE A 71 -3.66 -31.35 24.49
N ARG A 72 -2.94 -31.87 23.50
CA ARG A 72 -2.61 -33.30 23.32
C ARG A 72 -1.10 -33.47 23.12
N HIS A 73 -0.59 -34.62 23.55
CA HIS A 73 0.80 -34.99 23.24
C HIS A 73 1.07 -35.04 21.73
N PRO A 74 2.32 -34.82 21.28
CA PRO A 74 2.71 -35.02 19.91
C PRO A 74 2.25 -36.40 19.40
N GLY A 75 1.68 -36.41 18.16
CA GLY A 75 1.11 -37.66 17.59
C GLY A 75 -0.31 -38.00 18.01
N GLY A 76 -0.90 -37.32 19.00
CA GLY A 76 -2.30 -37.58 19.49
C GLY A 76 -3.38 -36.92 18.64
N GLY A 77 -3.07 -36.35 17.47
CA GLY A 77 -4.01 -35.72 16.55
C GLY A 77 -4.40 -36.65 15.37
N ARG A 78 -5.24 -36.12 14.47
CA ARG A 78 -5.46 -36.74 13.16
C ARG A 78 -4.14 -36.77 12.41
N LYS A 79 -3.78 -37.91 11.84
CA LYS A 79 -2.58 -38.02 10.99
C LYS A 79 -2.58 -36.99 9.88
N ARG A 80 -1.42 -36.56 9.50
CA ARG A 80 -1.28 -35.61 8.39
C ARG A 80 -1.59 -36.32 7.07
N LEU A 81 -2.20 -35.62 6.15
CA LEU A 81 -2.65 -36.20 4.88
C LEU A 81 -1.48 -36.82 4.08
N ASP A 82 -0.29 -36.23 4.17
CA ASP A 82 0.95 -36.71 3.57
C ASP A 82 1.52 -37.98 4.25
N GLU A 83 1.18 -38.20 5.51
CA GLU A 83 1.48 -39.48 6.23
C GLU A 83 0.55 -40.59 5.82
N GLU A 84 -0.72 -40.27 5.52
CA GLU A 84 -1.73 -41.20 5.03
C GLU A 84 -1.61 -41.46 3.53
N ASN A 85 -1.28 -40.44 2.75
CA ASN A 85 -1.20 -40.50 1.30
C ASN A 85 0.02 -39.69 0.79
N PRO A 86 1.23 -40.25 0.84
CA PRO A 86 2.47 -39.58 0.40
C PRO A 86 2.44 -39.11 -1.06
N GLU A 87 1.65 -39.78 -1.89
CA GLU A 87 1.49 -39.53 -3.32
C GLU A 87 0.87 -38.15 -3.59
N ILE A 88 0.07 -37.60 -2.66
CA ILE A 88 -0.58 -36.28 -2.83
C ILE A 88 0.45 -35.17 -3.04
N LEU A 89 1.61 -35.24 -2.41
CA LEU A 89 2.68 -34.25 -2.64
C LEU A 89 3.25 -34.33 -4.05
N THR A 90 3.37 -35.53 -4.60
CA THR A 90 3.81 -35.74 -5.97
C THR A 90 2.76 -35.24 -6.95
N ILE A 91 1.50 -35.61 -6.75
CA ILE A 91 0.36 -35.13 -7.57
C ILE A 91 0.27 -33.60 -7.53
N LEU A 92 0.46 -32.99 -6.37
CA LEU A 92 0.46 -31.53 -6.25
C LEU A 92 1.61 -30.90 -7.04
N LYS A 93 2.82 -31.48 -6.99
CA LYS A 93 3.97 -31.05 -7.80
C LYS A 93 3.70 -31.19 -9.29
N ASP A 94 3.07 -32.27 -9.71
CA ASP A 94 2.74 -32.52 -11.12
C ASP A 94 1.68 -31.53 -11.63
N ILE A 95 0.61 -31.30 -10.85
CA ILE A 95 -0.39 -30.28 -11.17
C ILE A 95 0.27 -28.89 -11.26
N MET A 96 1.19 -28.59 -10.37
CA MET A 96 1.94 -27.35 -10.42
C MET A 96 2.87 -27.28 -11.64
N SER A 97 3.53 -28.37 -12.04
CA SER A 97 4.41 -28.42 -13.22
C SER A 97 3.65 -28.31 -14.54
N GLU A 98 2.51 -29.00 -14.67
CA GLU A 98 1.67 -28.96 -15.88
C GLU A 98 1.03 -27.57 -16.12
N THR A 99 0.72 -26.86 -15.04
CA THR A 99 -0.02 -25.59 -15.10
C THR A 99 0.82 -24.38 -14.77
N THR A 100 2.09 -24.61 -14.52
CA THR A 100 3.04 -23.56 -14.16
C THR A 100 3.69 -23.01 -15.41
N ALA A 101 3.46 -21.73 -15.69
CA ALA A 101 4.28 -20.99 -16.61
C ALA A 101 5.64 -20.76 -15.96
N GLY A 102 6.72 -21.01 -16.68
CA GLY A 102 8.09 -20.75 -16.21
C GLY A 102 8.76 -19.70 -17.08
N ASP A 103 9.66 -18.95 -16.49
CA ASP A 103 10.60 -18.15 -17.25
C ASP A 103 11.64 -19.10 -17.88
N PRO A 104 11.79 -19.16 -19.23
CA PRO A 104 12.76 -20.02 -19.88
C PRO A 104 14.22 -19.71 -19.49
N MET A 105 14.48 -18.53 -18.89
CA MET A 105 15.79 -18.07 -18.45
C MET A 105 16.04 -18.25 -16.95
N SER A 106 15.05 -18.71 -16.18
CA SER A 106 15.18 -18.87 -14.72
C SER A 106 14.44 -20.12 -14.21
N LEU A 107 14.79 -20.58 -13.01
CA LEU A 107 14.13 -21.70 -12.34
C LEU A 107 12.84 -21.31 -11.63
N LEU A 108 12.37 -20.06 -11.81
CA LEU A 108 11.15 -19.56 -11.19
C LEU A 108 9.92 -20.20 -11.82
N LYS A 109 9.01 -20.69 -10.99
CA LYS A 109 7.75 -21.32 -11.38
C LYS A 109 6.58 -20.63 -10.71
N TRP A 110 5.46 -20.46 -11.44
CA TRP A 110 4.22 -19.90 -10.89
C TRP A 110 3.00 -20.54 -11.54
N THR A 111 1.88 -20.54 -10.85
CA THR A 111 0.59 -21.02 -11.39
C THR A 111 -0.50 -19.97 -11.18
N SER A 112 -1.41 -19.89 -12.13
CA SER A 112 -2.63 -19.09 -12.05
C SER A 112 -3.83 -19.84 -11.45
N LYS A 113 -3.71 -21.14 -11.18
CA LYS A 113 -4.79 -21.92 -10.58
C LYS A 113 -5.06 -21.48 -9.15
N SER A 114 -6.32 -21.36 -8.78
CA SER A 114 -6.74 -21.15 -7.40
C SER A 114 -6.61 -22.43 -6.57
N THR A 115 -6.51 -22.30 -5.24
CA THR A 115 -6.51 -23.46 -4.33
C THR A 115 -7.75 -24.32 -4.49
N TYR A 116 -8.91 -23.74 -4.85
CA TYR A 116 -10.14 -24.46 -5.17
C TYR A 116 -9.98 -25.34 -6.42
N GLN A 117 -9.43 -24.81 -7.50
CA GLN A 117 -9.20 -25.58 -8.73
C GLN A 117 -8.19 -26.70 -8.53
N ILE A 118 -7.16 -26.49 -7.72
CA ILE A 118 -6.17 -27.50 -7.37
C ILE A 118 -6.83 -28.59 -6.50
N ARG A 119 -7.64 -28.22 -5.51
CA ARG A 119 -8.43 -29.15 -4.70
C ARG A 119 -9.32 -30.01 -5.57
N ASP A 120 -10.10 -29.39 -6.45
CA ASP A 120 -11.05 -30.11 -7.31
C ASP A 120 -10.31 -31.14 -8.17
N ARG A 121 -9.17 -30.76 -8.75
CA ARG A 121 -8.35 -31.69 -9.54
C ARG A 121 -7.80 -32.86 -8.73
N ILE A 122 -7.35 -32.64 -7.49
CA ILE A 122 -6.89 -33.71 -6.60
C ILE A 122 -8.06 -34.63 -6.19
N ASN A 123 -9.24 -34.05 -5.94
CA ASN A 123 -10.45 -34.84 -5.61
C ASN A 123 -10.93 -35.69 -6.80
N GLU A 124 -10.83 -35.20 -8.05
CA GLU A 124 -11.09 -35.97 -9.27
C GLU A 124 -10.16 -37.20 -9.40
N LEU A 125 -8.95 -37.11 -8.87
CA LEU A 125 -7.97 -38.22 -8.83
C LEU A 125 -8.22 -39.20 -7.69
N GLY A 126 -9.33 -39.05 -6.93
CA GLY A 126 -9.76 -39.96 -5.88
C GLY A 126 -9.25 -39.63 -4.48
N TYR A 127 -8.58 -38.50 -4.28
CA TYR A 127 -8.08 -38.08 -2.96
C TYR A 127 -8.99 -37.00 -2.36
N SER A 128 -9.28 -37.06 -1.07
CA SER A 128 -10.08 -36.07 -0.38
C SER A 128 -9.17 -35.03 0.30
N ILE A 129 -9.21 -33.80 -0.20
CA ILE A 129 -8.42 -32.68 0.33
C ILE A 129 -9.25 -31.40 0.40
N SER A 130 -9.01 -30.54 1.41
CA SER A 130 -9.61 -29.21 1.47
C SER A 130 -8.71 -28.15 0.84
N GLU A 131 -9.32 -27.02 0.40
CA GLU A 131 -8.59 -25.87 -0.14
C GLU A 131 -7.59 -25.26 0.87
N ASP A 132 -7.92 -25.28 2.16
CA ASP A 132 -7.03 -24.83 3.23
C ASP A 132 -5.79 -25.72 3.33
N THR A 133 -5.99 -27.04 3.16
CA THR A 133 -4.87 -27.99 3.15
C THR A 133 -3.99 -27.79 1.93
N VAL A 134 -4.57 -27.55 0.74
CA VAL A 134 -3.82 -27.18 -0.47
C VAL A 134 -3.00 -25.92 -0.22
N GLY A 135 -3.63 -24.87 0.31
CA GLY A 135 -2.94 -23.61 0.61
C GLY A 135 -1.77 -23.77 1.59
N ARG A 136 -1.95 -24.61 2.62
CA ARG A 136 -0.89 -24.93 3.58
C ARG A 136 0.27 -25.69 2.92
N ARG A 137 -0.02 -26.69 2.08
CA ARG A 137 1.00 -27.46 1.37
C ARG A 137 1.78 -26.61 0.36
N LEU A 138 1.11 -25.71 -0.36
CA LEU A 138 1.80 -24.76 -1.24
C LEU A 138 2.78 -23.89 -0.45
N LYS A 139 2.40 -23.41 0.74
CA LYS A 139 3.31 -22.65 1.62
C LYS A 139 4.50 -23.48 2.11
N GLU A 140 4.27 -24.75 2.49
CA GLU A 140 5.33 -25.70 2.89
C GLU A 140 6.30 -26.03 1.71
N MET A 141 5.84 -25.83 0.47
CA MET A 141 6.61 -25.93 -0.77
C MET A 141 7.21 -24.60 -1.22
N ASP A 142 7.25 -23.58 -0.34
CA ASP A 142 7.75 -22.22 -0.59
C ASP A 142 6.97 -21.41 -1.65
N TYR A 143 5.71 -21.78 -1.92
CA TYR A 143 4.82 -20.97 -2.73
C TYR A 143 4.04 -19.97 -1.89
N SER A 144 3.95 -18.73 -2.36
CA SER A 144 3.09 -17.69 -1.79
C SER A 144 2.48 -16.83 -2.88
N LEU A 145 1.31 -16.21 -2.57
CA LEU A 145 0.71 -15.27 -3.49
C LEU A 145 1.58 -14.03 -3.60
N GLN A 146 2.12 -13.76 -4.79
CA GLN A 146 2.98 -12.63 -5.09
C GLN A 146 2.27 -11.65 -6.02
N THR A 147 2.53 -10.38 -5.84
CA THR A 147 2.17 -9.35 -6.81
C THR A 147 3.42 -8.94 -7.58
N ASN A 148 3.22 -8.42 -8.81
CA ASN A 148 4.33 -7.91 -9.58
C ASN A 148 5.04 -6.78 -8.82
N VAL A 149 6.34 -6.92 -8.63
CA VAL A 149 7.20 -5.92 -8.01
C VAL A 149 7.93 -5.15 -9.12
N LYS A 150 7.80 -3.83 -9.10
CA LYS A 150 8.51 -2.95 -10.04
C LYS A 150 9.97 -2.80 -9.59
N THR A 151 10.84 -3.73 -9.98
CA THR A 151 12.27 -3.76 -9.61
C THR A 151 13.20 -3.32 -10.72
N TRP A 152 12.75 -3.42 -11.96
CA TRP A 152 13.58 -3.09 -13.13
C TRP A 152 13.56 -1.57 -13.33
N GLU A 153 14.63 -0.90 -12.93
CA GLU A 153 14.96 0.45 -13.39
C GLU A 153 15.84 0.29 -14.63
N GLY A 154 15.66 1.18 -15.61
CA GLY A 154 16.59 1.27 -16.73
C GLY A 154 18.02 1.51 -16.23
N VAL A 155 18.99 1.46 -17.14
CA VAL A 155 20.40 1.70 -16.79
C VAL A 155 20.49 3.02 -16.00
N PRO A 156 21.07 3.01 -14.79
CA PRO A 156 21.20 4.23 -13.98
C PRO A 156 22.01 5.29 -14.73
N HIS A 157 21.50 6.53 -14.77
CA HIS A 157 22.27 7.61 -15.36
C HIS A 157 23.57 7.84 -14.57
N LYS A 158 24.69 8.06 -15.25
CA LYS A 158 26.04 8.21 -14.63
C LYS A 158 26.06 9.31 -13.55
N ASP A 159 25.29 10.38 -13.75
CA ASP A 159 25.24 11.53 -12.85
C ASP A 159 24.15 11.42 -11.76
N ARG A 160 23.56 10.23 -11.58
CA ARG A 160 22.45 9.99 -10.65
C ARG A 160 22.79 10.41 -9.22
N ASP A 161 23.85 9.88 -8.66
CA ASP A 161 24.21 10.12 -7.26
C ASP A 161 24.63 11.57 -7.03
N THR A 162 25.35 12.15 -7.97
CA THR A 162 25.75 13.58 -7.95
C THR A 162 24.51 14.47 -7.93
N GLN A 163 23.53 14.18 -8.79
CA GLN A 163 22.29 14.95 -8.85
C GLN A 163 21.47 14.83 -7.55
N PHE A 164 21.32 13.65 -6.99
CA PHE A 164 20.60 13.47 -5.73
C PHE A 164 21.24 14.23 -4.57
N ARG A 165 22.57 14.18 -4.47
CA ARG A 165 23.31 14.95 -3.44
C ARG A 165 23.11 16.44 -3.65
N TYR A 166 23.20 16.91 -4.88
CA TYR A 166 23.01 18.31 -5.24
C TYR A 166 21.62 18.80 -4.83
N VAL A 167 20.55 18.10 -5.26
CA VAL A 167 19.15 18.45 -4.94
C VAL A 167 18.92 18.46 -3.42
N ASN A 168 19.46 17.46 -2.70
CA ASN A 168 19.28 17.38 -1.25
C ASN A 168 20.01 18.50 -0.50
N ASN A 169 21.23 18.86 -0.92
CA ASN A 169 21.98 19.94 -0.30
C ASN A 169 21.29 21.29 -0.55
N LEU A 170 20.89 21.56 -1.79
CA LEU A 170 20.19 22.77 -2.13
C LEU A 170 18.82 22.88 -1.43
N ALA A 171 18.08 21.77 -1.33
CA ALA A 171 16.83 21.74 -0.58
C ALA A 171 17.03 22.07 0.90
N LYS A 172 18.12 21.57 1.50
CA LYS A 172 18.47 21.90 2.89
C LYS A 172 18.80 23.38 3.05
N GLU A 173 19.61 23.94 2.17
CA GLU A 173 19.95 25.36 2.15
C GLU A 173 18.71 26.25 2.11
N TYR A 174 17.77 25.98 1.18
CA TYR A 174 16.53 26.74 1.07
C TYR A 174 15.66 26.64 2.34
N VAL A 175 15.59 25.45 2.94
CA VAL A 175 14.86 25.25 4.21
C VAL A 175 15.51 26.02 5.36
N ASP A 176 16.84 25.95 5.47
CA ASP A 176 17.59 26.62 6.54
C ASP A 176 17.48 28.15 6.44
N GLU A 177 17.33 28.70 5.22
CA GLU A 177 17.09 30.12 4.96
C GLU A 177 15.61 30.53 5.06
N GLY A 178 14.70 29.59 5.33
CA GLY A 178 13.27 29.87 5.45
C GLY A 178 12.52 29.98 4.13
N ASN A 179 13.10 29.53 3.02
CA ASN A 179 12.52 29.55 1.69
C ASN A 179 11.75 28.26 1.37
N PRO A 180 10.68 28.32 0.56
CA PRO A 180 9.89 27.13 0.21
C PRO A 180 10.65 26.15 -0.67
N VAL A 181 10.49 24.85 -0.34
CA VAL A 181 10.93 23.74 -1.15
C VAL A 181 9.72 22.86 -1.47
N ILE A 182 9.31 22.84 -2.71
CA ILE A 182 8.17 22.08 -3.18
C ILE A 182 8.57 20.92 -4.09
N SER A 183 7.87 19.82 -3.96
CA SER A 183 7.96 18.67 -4.86
C SER A 183 6.70 18.63 -5.70
N VAL A 184 6.84 18.58 -7.02
CA VAL A 184 5.71 18.66 -7.96
C VAL A 184 5.67 17.47 -8.89
N ASP A 185 4.46 17.02 -9.23
CA ASP A 185 4.26 15.98 -10.24
C ASP A 185 2.78 15.87 -10.65
N ALA A 186 2.54 15.25 -11.81
CA ALA A 186 1.22 14.85 -12.25
C ALA A 186 0.89 13.44 -11.75
N LYS A 187 -0.21 13.27 -11.02
CA LYS A 187 -0.70 11.95 -10.69
C LYS A 187 -1.37 11.31 -11.92
N LYS A 188 -1.34 9.97 -12.00
CA LYS A 188 -2.05 9.22 -13.03
C LYS A 188 -3.46 9.79 -13.23
N LYS A 189 -3.82 10.01 -14.50
CA LYS A 189 -5.17 10.45 -14.90
C LYS A 189 -6.17 9.36 -14.57
N GLU A 190 -7.31 9.74 -14.00
CA GLU A 190 -8.37 8.82 -13.62
C GLU A 190 -9.63 9.08 -14.47
N LEU A 191 -10.28 8.00 -14.90
CA LEU A 191 -11.58 8.10 -15.56
C LEU A 191 -12.64 8.47 -14.52
N ILE A 192 -13.53 9.40 -14.90
CA ILE A 192 -14.67 9.79 -14.09
C ILE A 192 -15.88 8.98 -14.53
N GLY A 193 -16.57 8.37 -13.57
CA GLY A 193 -17.72 7.52 -13.81
C GLY A 193 -17.76 6.31 -12.88
N ASN A 194 -18.75 5.44 -13.11
CA ASN A 194 -18.96 4.28 -12.25
C ASN A 194 -18.01 3.11 -12.62
N PHE A 195 -16.71 3.35 -12.55
CA PHE A 195 -15.67 2.36 -12.86
C PHE A 195 -15.10 1.70 -11.61
N LYS A 196 -14.63 0.45 -11.77
CA LYS A 196 -13.98 -0.28 -10.71
C LYS A 196 -12.64 0.36 -10.33
N ASN A 197 -12.53 0.83 -9.09
CA ASN A 197 -11.26 1.24 -8.53
C ASN A 197 -10.67 0.11 -7.67
N SER A 198 -9.37 -0.16 -7.84
CA SER A 198 -8.67 -1.24 -7.17
C SER A 198 -8.69 -1.09 -5.64
N GLY A 199 -8.83 -2.21 -4.93
CA GLY A 199 -8.80 -2.24 -3.46
C GLY A 199 -10.12 -2.68 -2.84
N ARG A 200 -10.19 -2.62 -1.50
CA ARG A 200 -11.35 -3.04 -0.71
C ARG A 200 -11.65 -2.01 0.35
N LYS A 201 -12.94 -1.79 0.63
CA LYS A 201 -13.43 -1.00 1.77
C LYS A 201 -14.40 -1.83 2.61
N TRP A 202 -14.46 -1.56 3.90
CA TRP A 202 -15.48 -2.13 4.77
C TRP A 202 -16.86 -1.61 4.39
N ARG A 203 -17.77 -2.53 4.13
CA ARG A 203 -19.19 -2.28 3.81
C ARG A 203 -20.04 -3.35 4.48
N PRO A 204 -21.36 -3.14 4.65
CA PRO A 204 -22.26 -4.18 5.11
C PRO A 204 -22.12 -5.43 4.23
N LYS A 205 -22.17 -6.61 4.87
CA LYS A 205 -22.08 -7.89 4.15
C LYS A 205 -23.23 -8.01 3.14
N GLY A 206 -22.90 -8.35 1.91
CA GLY A 206 -23.89 -8.49 0.84
C GLY A 206 -24.26 -7.19 0.13
N SER A 207 -23.65 -6.03 0.47
CA SER A 207 -23.92 -4.73 -0.15
C SER A 207 -22.65 -4.13 -0.77
N PRO A 208 -22.03 -4.77 -1.78
CA PRO A 208 -20.93 -4.17 -2.52
C PRO A 208 -21.43 -2.98 -3.34
N LYS A 209 -20.54 -2.02 -3.66
CA LYS A 209 -20.87 -1.04 -4.71
C LYS A 209 -20.83 -1.73 -6.07
N GLU A 210 -21.88 -1.60 -6.81
CA GLU A 210 -21.96 -2.06 -8.18
C GLU A 210 -21.30 -1.04 -9.10
N VAL A 211 -20.52 -1.52 -10.06
CA VAL A 211 -19.78 -0.71 -11.04
C VAL A 211 -19.96 -1.29 -12.43
N ASN A 212 -19.58 -0.53 -13.44
CA ASN A 212 -19.62 -0.99 -14.83
C ASN A 212 -18.80 -2.27 -15.00
N VAL A 213 -19.31 -3.18 -15.84
CA VAL A 213 -18.61 -4.43 -16.19
C VAL A 213 -17.35 -4.15 -16.99
N TYR A 214 -17.37 -3.10 -17.82
CA TYR A 214 -16.29 -2.70 -18.71
C TYR A 214 -15.82 -1.28 -18.41
N ASP A 215 -14.50 -1.07 -18.43
CA ASP A 215 -13.84 0.23 -18.20
C ASP A 215 -13.57 0.94 -19.54
N PHE A 216 -14.54 0.98 -20.47
CA PHE A 216 -14.37 1.68 -21.74
C PHE A 216 -14.33 3.20 -21.52
N PRO A 217 -13.30 3.90 -22.03
CA PRO A 217 -13.20 5.36 -21.90
C PRO A 217 -14.41 6.13 -22.48
N SER A 218 -15.12 5.52 -23.44
CA SER A 218 -16.35 6.08 -24.04
C SER A 218 -17.52 6.13 -23.06
N LEU A 219 -17.49 5.37 -21.96
CA LEU A 219 -18.50 5.36 -20.90
C LEU A 219 -18.18 6.35 -19.78
N SER A 220 -17.06 7.09 -19.88
CA SER A 220 -16.66 8.05 -18.86
C SER A 220 -17.27 9.42 -19.11
N ASP A 221 -17.60 10.11 -18.02
CA ASP A 221 -18.02 11.51 -18.02
C ASP A 221 -16.83 12.48 -18.19
N GLY A 222 -15.64 11.95 -18.42
CA GLY A 222 -14.40 12.70 -18.61
C GLY A 222 -13.22 12.09 -17.85
N LYS A 223 -12.20 12.91 -17.66
CA LYS A 223 -10.96 12.52 -16.95
C LYS A 223 -10.60 13.58 -15.91
N ALA A 224 -10.27 13.13 -14.73
CA ALA A 224 -9.57 13.96 -13.76
C ALA A 224 -8.05 13.90 -14.05
N VAL A 225 -7.43 15.06 -14.08
CA VAL A 225 -5.98 15.24 -14.27
C VAL A 225 -5.42 15.89 -13.00
N PRO A 226 -5.08 15.12 -11.96
CA PRO A 226 -4.57 15.69 -10.74
C PRO A 226 -3.10 16.09 -10.91
N TYR A 227 -2.78 17.36 -10.64
CA TYR A 227 -1.41 17.85 -10.52
C TYR A 227 -1.15 18.28 -9.08
N GLY A 228 -0.14 17.72 -8.47
CA GLY A 228 0.17 17.91 -7.06
C GLY A 228 1.35 18.83 -6.82
N ILE A 229 1.23 19.63 -5.77
CA ILE A 229 2.29 20.41 -5.18
C ILE A 229 2.40 20.01 -3.71
N TYR A 230 3.55 19.50 -3.30
CA TYR A 230 3.84 19.07 -1.95
C TYR A 230 4.93 19.94 -1.32
N ASP A 231 4.58 20.71 -0.32
CA ASP A 231 5.50 21.47 0.51
C ASP A 231 6.24 20.51 1.45
N ILE A 232 7.53 20.36 1.21
CA ILE A 232 8.37 19.37 1.91
C ILE A 232 8.55 19.75 3.39
N GLN A 233 8.67 21.05 3.67
CA GLN A 233 8.93 21.56 5.02
C GLN A 233 7.66 21.52 5.88
N LYS A 234 6.55 21.98 5.35
CA LYS A 234 5.28 22.08 6.09
C LYS A 234 4.46 20.78 6.10
N ASN A 235 4.85 19.77 5.31
CA ASN A 235 4.10 18.53 5.12
C ASN A 235 2.65 18.78 4.70
N LYS A 236 2.47 19.72 3.78
CA LYS A 236 1.17 20.12 3.24
C LYS A 236 1.15 19.98 1.73
N GLY A 237 -0.01 19.70 1.16
CA GLY A 237 -0.16 19.57 -0.27
C GLY A 237 -1.35 20.34 -0.82
N LEU A 238 -1.20 20.82 -2.06
CA LEU A 238 -2.29 21.23 -2.92
C LEU A 238 -2.37 20.28 -4.11
N VAL A 239 -3.57 19.90 -4.50
CA VAL A 239 -3.81 19.17 -5.75
C VAL A 239 -4.80 19.96 -6.59
N SER A 240 -4.35 20.43 -7.75
CA SER A 240 -5.23 20.97 -8.80
C SER A 240 -5.78 19.79 -9.60
N VAL A 241 -7.09 19.64 -9.62
CA VAL A 241 -7.80 18.60 -10.40
C VAL A 241 -8.28 19.24 -11.70
N GLY A 242 -7.49 19.07 -12.77
CA GLY A 242 -7.81 19.58 -14.10
C GLY A 242 -8.82 18.68 -14.83
N VAL A 243 -9.58 19.27 -15.74
CA VAL A 243 -10.58 18.61 -16.58
C VAL A 243 -10.15 18.47 -18.04
N SER A 244 -8.95 18.93 -18.40
CA SER A 244 -8.47 18.96 -19.78
C SER A 244 -7.16 18.17 -19.95
N HIS A 245 -6.07 18.84 -20.28
CA HIS A 245 -4.80 18.20 -20.60
C HIS A 245 -3.74 18.52 -19.55
N ASP A 246 -2.90 17.53 -19.26
CA ASP A 246 -1.68 17.73 -18.50
C ASP A 246 -0.64 18.41 -19.38
N THR A 247 -0.58 19.74 -19.29
CA THR A 247 0.33 20.60 -20.04
C THR A 247 1.27 21.36 -19.09
N ALA A 248 2.37 21.89 -19.62
CA ALA A 248 3.27 22.73 -18.85
C ALA A 248 2.57 24.01 -18.31
N GLU A 249 1.61 24.54 -19.04
CA GLU A 249 0.81 25.67 -18.60
C GLU A 249 -0.05 25.31 -17.38
N PHE A 250 -0.76 24.19 -17.41
CA PHE A 250 -1.52 23.67 -16.26
C PHE A 250 -0.63 23.40 -15.05
N ALA A 251 0.56 22.82 -15.27
CA ALA A 251 1.51 22.54 -14.21
C ALA A 251 1.98 23.81 -13.50
N VAL A 252 2.35 24.85 -14.26
CA VAL A 252 2.80 26.13 -13.69
C VAL A 252 1.64 26.88 -13.04
N GLU A 253 0.44 26.88 -13.64
CA GLU A 253 -0.76 27.47 -13.04
C GLU A 253 -1.12 26.80 -11.70
N SER A 254 -0.91 25.49 -11.59
CA SER A 254 -1.08 24.78 -10.31
C SER A 254 -0.10 25.27 -9.24
N ILE A 255 1.17 25.52 -9.62
CA ILE A 255 2.18 26.11 -8.72
C ILE A 255 1.81 27.54 -8.35
N ARG A 256 1.34 28.33 -9.33
CA ARG A 256 0.85 29.69 -9.11
C ARG A 256 -0.27 29.72 -8.08
N LYS A 257 -1.30 28.86 -8.24
CA LYS A 257 -2.40 28.70 -7.29
C LYS A 257 -1.89 28.31 -5.90
N TRP A 258 -0.94 27.35 -5.81
CA TRP A 258 -0.33 26.98 -4.53
C TRP A 258 0.34 28.19 -3.85
N TRP A 259 1.07 29.01 -4.61
CA TRP A 259 1.72 30.20 -4.05
C TRP A 259 0.72 31.20 -3.49
N PHE A 260 -0.32 31.57 -4.24
CA PHE A 260 -1.30 32.57 -3.80
C PHE A 260 -2.23 32.06 -2.70
N TYR A 261 -2.57 30.77 -2.67
CA TYR A 261 -3.41 30.22 -1.61
C TYR A 261 -2.66 29.96 -0.31
N PHE A 262 -1.40 29.53 -0.40
CA PHE A 262 -0.64 29.04 0.75
C PHE A 262 0.77 29.62 0.86
N GLY A 263 1.55 29.58 -0.22
CA GLY A 263 2.97 29.87 -0.22
C GLY A 263 3.27 31.26 0.33
N SER A 264 2.65 32.29 -0.21
CA SER A 264 2.85 33.69 0.21
C SER A 264 2.56 33.92 1.70
N LYS A 265 1.56 33.23 2.25
CA LYS A 265 1.19 33.33 3.67
C LYS A 265 2.13 32.56 4.59
N GLN A 266 2.66 31.42 4.11
CA GLN A 266 3.53 30.57 4.89
C GLN A 266 5.00 31.00 4.85
N TYR A 267 5.38 31.72 3.79
CA TYR A 267 6.73 32.18 3.51
C TYR A 267 6.74 33.67 3.13
N PRO A 268 6.29 34.57 4.04
CA PRO A 268 6.11 35.98 3.74
C PRO A 268 7.43 36.75 3.47
N GLN A 269 8.57 36.15 3.83
CA GLN A 269 9.90 36.71 3.63
C GLN A 269 10.70 35.98 2.54
N ALA A 270 10.05 35.05 1.81
CA ALA A 270 10.75 34.31 0.77
C ALA A 270 11.16 35.23 -0.39
N ASP A 271 12.39 35.10 -0.82
CA ASP A 271 12.95 35.75 -2.03
C ASP A 271 13.20 34.73 -3.14
N LYS A 272 13.15 33.44 -2.84
CA LYS A 272 13.38 32.34 -3.78
C LYS A 272 12.51 31.13 -3.46
N MET A 273 12.32 30.25 -4.44
CA MET A 273 11.58 29.00 -4.34
C MET A 273 12.34 27.88 -5.03
N LEU A 274 12.45 26.72 -4.38
CA LEU A 274 13.00 25.52 -5.01
C LEU A 274 11.88 24.56 -5.43
N ILE A 275 11.84 24.19 -6.70
CA ILE A 275 10.95 23.21 -7.30
C ILE A 275 11.74 21.94 -7.60
N CYS A 276 11.38 20.83 -6.96
CA CYS A 276 11.88 19.50 -7.27
C CYS A 276 10.87 18.79 -8.18
N ALA A 277 11.26 18.43 -9.39
CA ALA A 277 10.39 17.86 -10.42
C ALA A 277 11.02 16.64 -11.11
N ASP A 278 10.20 15.83 -11.76
CA ASP A 278 10.67 14.74 -12.61
C ASP A 278 11.27 15.28 -13.93
N CYS A 279 12.05 14.44 -14.62
CA CYS A 279 12.62 14.78 -15.92
C CYS A 279 11.62 14.72 -17.08
N GLY A 280 10.44 14.14 -16.90
CA GLY A 280 9.45 13.90 -17.95
C GLY A 280 8.13 14.63 -17.72
N GLY A 281 7.18 14.41 -18.62
CA GLY A 281 5.83 14.95 -18.50
C GLY A 281 5.73 16.45 -18.78
N SER A 282 4.71 17.07 -18.20
CA SER A 282 4.39 18.50 -18.34
C SER A 282 5.48 19.40 -17.76
N ASN A 283 6.15 18.95 -16.72
CA ASN A 283 7.25 19.65 -16.01
C ASN A 283 8.65 19.17 -16.44
N GLY A 284 8.78 18.45 -17.57
CA GLY A 284 10.04 17.91 -18.02
C GLY A 284 11.09 18.95 -18.37
N TYR A 285 12.37 18.65 -18.10
CA TYR A 285 13.50 19.59 -18.29
C TYR A 285 13.70 20.08 -19.73
N ARG A 286 13.26 19.30 -20.73
CA ARG A 286 13.31 19.67 -22.16
C ARG A 286 12.14 20.53 -22.60
N ASN A 287 11.12 20.69 -21.76
CA ASN A 287 9.89 21.38 -22.12
C ASN A 287 10.11 22.89 -22.08
N ARG A 288 10.16 23.52 -23.26
CA ARG A 288 10.34 24.97 -23.39
C ARG A 288 9.18 25.77 -22.81
N LEU A 289 7.95 25.26 -22.99
CA LEU A 289 6.74 25.91 -22.47
C LEU A 289 6.72 25.94 -20.93
N TRP A 290 7.26 24.89 -20.28
CA TRP A 290 7.48 24.87 -18.83
C TRP A 290 8.37 26.04 -18.38
N LYS A 291 9.55 26.18 -18.99
CA LYS A 291 10.49 27.27 -18.66
C LYS A 291 9.90 28.66 -18.94
N TYR A 292 9.18 28.79 -20.06
CA TYR A 292 8.54 30.04 -20.46
C TYR A 292 7.46 30.48 -19.46
N ASN A 293 6.61 29.55 -19.02
CA ASN A 293 5.57 29.85 -18.03
C ASN A 293 6.15 30.08 -16.62
N LEU A 294 7.24 29.39 -16.25
CA LEU A 294 7.96 29.72 -15.01
C LEU A 294 8.55 31.10 -15.00
N GLN A 295 9.01 31.63 -16.15
CA GLN A 295 9.42 33.04 -16.25
C GLN A 295 8.26 33.97 -15.93
N LYS A 296 7.08 33.74 -16.53
CA LYS A 296 5.88 34.52 -16.23
C LYS A 296 5.53 34.46 -14.75
N LEU A 297 5.62 33.28 -14.16
CA LEU A 297 5.37 33.11 -12.73
C LEU A 297 6.37 33.87 -11.88
N SER A 298 7.68 33.76 -12.20
CA SER A 298 8.74 34.48 -11.50
C SER A 298 8.56 35.99 -11.57
N ASP A 299 8.17 36.53 -12.74
CA ASP A 299 7.87 37.94 -12.94
C ASP A 299 6.65 38.39 -12.11
N GLU A 300 5.60 37.55 -11.99
CA GLU A 300 4.37 37.86 -11.24
C GLU A 300 4.57 37.83 -9.71
N ILE A 301 5.34 36.86 -9.19
CA ILE A 301 5.51 36.67 -7.74
C ILE A 301 6.81 37.23 -7.17
N PRO A 302 7.56 38.04 -7.89
CA PRO A 302 8.97 38.48 -7.82
C PRO A 302 9.90 37.56 -6.98
N LEU A 303 9.88 36.27 -7.26
CA LEU A 303 10.76 35.27 -6.63
C LEU A 303 11.74 34.67 -7.63
N PHE A 304 12.93 34.34 -7.16
CA PHE A 304 13.85 33.49 -7.90
C PHE A 304 13.31 32.05 -7.88
N VAL A 305 12.95 31.52 -9.03
CA VAL A 305 12.41 30.16 -9.17
C VAL A 305 13.54 29.25 -9.63
N THR A 306 14.04 28.46 -8.70
CA THR A 306 15.03 27.41 -8.97
C THR A 306 14.34 26.07 -9.20
N VAL A 307 14.71 25.39 -10.27
CA VAL A 307 14.20 24.06 -10.61
C VAL A 307 15.34 23.05 -10.58
N CYS A 308 15.12 21.95 -9.90
CA CYS A 308 15.98 20.77 -9.92
C CYS A 308 15.17 19.55 -10.36
N HIS A 309 15.58 18.95 -11.48
CA HIS A 309 14.96 17.72 -11.96
C HIS A 309 15.68 16.50 -11.41
N TYR A 310 14.91 15.51 -10.97
CA TYR A 310 15.46 14.21 -10.62
C TYR A 310 15.98 13.50 -11.87
N PRO A 311 17.01 12.64 -11.76
CA PRO A 311 17.55 11.92 -12.92
C PRO A 311 16.48 11.10 -13.66
N PRO A 312 16.61 10.89 -14.99
CA PRO A 312 15.70 10.04 -15.73
C PRO A 312 15.56 8.64 -15.12
N GLY A 313 14.33 8.09 -15.12
CA GLY A 313 14.05 6.78 -14.55
C GLY A 313 13.98 6.72 -13.01
N THR A 314 14.02 7.87 -12.34
CA THR A 314 14.01 7.93 -10.87
C THR A 314 12.76 8.58 -10.28
N SER A 315 11.66 8.65 -11.04
CA SER A 315 10.39 9.26 -10.60
C SER A 315 9.89 8.71 -9.25
N LYS A 316 10.13 7.43 -8.98
CA LYS A 316 9.80 6.84 -7.67
C LYS A 316 10.51 7.50 -6.48
N TRP A 317 11.57 8.30 -6.70
CA TRP A 317 12.30 9.03 -5.66
C TRP A 317 11.76 10.45 -5.45
N ASN A 318 10.85 10.90 -6.32
CA ASN A 318 10.17 12.17 -6.13
C ASN A 318 9.35 12.12 -4.83
N LYS A 319 9.61 13.07 -3.92
CA LYS A 319 9.02 13.05 -2.57
C LYS A 319 7.50 13.07 -2.58
N ILE A 320 6.90 13.76 -3.53
CA ILE A 320 5.44 13.85 -3.67
C ILE A 320 4.78 12.48 -3.84
N GLU A 321 5.41 11.55 -4.57
CA GLU A 321 4.89 10.20 -4.81
C GLU A 321 4.70 9.43 -3.50
N HIS A 322 5.69 9.46 -2.62
CA HIS A 322 5.66 8.72 -1.36
C HIS A 322 4.98 9.46 -0.22
N LYS A 323 5.06 10.79 -0.22
CA LYS A 323 4.59 11.62 0.89
C LYS A 323 3.15 12.08 0.72
N MET A 324 2.64 12.10 -0.52
CA MET A 324 1.29 12.59 -0.82
C MET A 324 0.48 11.64 -1.71
N PHE A 325 0.93 11.31 -2.91
CA PHE A 325 0.15 10.54 -3.87
C PHE A 325 -0.15 9.11 -3.43
N SER A 326 0.78 8.46 -2.72
CA SER A 326 0.53 7.13 -2.13
C SER A 326 -0.63 7.15 -1.15
N PHE A 327 -0.75 8.18 -0.31
CA PHE A 327 -1.83 8.33 0.66
C PHE A 327 -3.16 8.66 0.00
N ILE A 328 -3.16 9.50 -1.04
CA ILE A 328 -4.34 9.74 -1.87
C ILE A 328 -4.83 8.42 -2.48
N SER A 329 -3.91 7.65 -3.07
CA SER A 329 -4.23 6.35 -3.67
C SER A 329 -4.78 5.35 -2.64
N MET A 330 -4.29 5.35 -1.41
CA MET A 330 -4.86 4.54 -0.33
C MET A 330 -6.25 5.02 0.09
N ASN A 331 -6.51 6.33 0.12
CA ASN A 331 -7.79 6.88 0.56
C ASN A 331 -8.93 6.56 -0.40
N TRP A 332 -8.69 6.57 -1.69
CA TRP A 332 -9.73 6.27 -2.69
C TRP A 332 -9.80 4.82 -3.16
N ARG A 333 -8.98 3.91 -2.59
CA ARG A 333 -9.03 2.48 -2.92
C ARG A 333 -10.43 1.90 -2.72
N GLY A 334 -10.91 1.14 -3.73
CA GLY A 334 -12.22 0.48 -3.69
C GLY A 334 -13.42 1.43 -3.70
N GLU A 335 -13.21 2.72 -4.05
CA GLU A 335 -14.26 3.70 -4.22
C GLU A 335 -14.33 4.12 -5.69
N PRO A 336 -15.45 3.94 -6.40
CA PRO A 336 -15.62 4.47 -7.74
C PRO A 336 -15.52 6.00 -7.75
N LEU A 337 -14.82 6.57 -8.71
CA LEU A 337 -14.65 8.01 -8.89
C LEU A 337 -15.79 8.52 -9.79
N ILE A 338 -16.99 8.57 -9.24
CA ILE A 338 -18.23 8.80 -10.00
C ILE A 338 -18.32 10.19 -10.61
N ASP A 339 -17.75 11.19 -9.96
CA ASP A 339 -17.72 12.58 -10.39
C ASP A 339 -16.49 13.31 -9.87
N LEU A 340 -16.26 14.53 -10.33
CA LEU A 340 -15.14 15.39 -9.93
C LEU A 340 -15.23 15.79 -8.45
N GLU A 341 -16.41 15.97 -7.92
CA GLU A 341 -16.63 16.30 -6.51
C GLU A 341 -16.15 15.16 -5.61
N THR A 342 -16.48 13.92 -5.94
CA THR A 342 -15.96 12.71 -5.27
C THR A 342 -14.44 12.67 -5.28
N VAL A 343 -13.79 12.97 -6.42
CA VAL A 343 -12.33 13.02 -6.54
C VAL A 343 -11.75 14.07 -5.59
N ILE A 344 -12.27 15.30 -5.62
CA ILE A 344 -11.84 16.42 -4.79
C ILE A 344 -11.99 16.08 -3.31
N ASN A 345 -13.15 15.55 -2.91
CA ASN A 345 -13.44 15.19 -1.53
C ASN A 345 -12.51 14.07 -1.03
N LEU A 346 -12.26 13.05 -1.85
CA LEU A 346 -11.33 11.96 -1.49
C LEU A 346 -9.89 12.45 -1.39
N ILE A 347 -9.45 13.35 -2.26
CA ILE A 347 -8.12 13.96 -2.16
C ILE A 347 -8.04 14.83 -0.89
N GLY A 348 -8.99 15.74 -0.70
CA GLY A 348 -9.00 16.71 0.40
C GLY A 348 -9.18 16.08 1.78
N SER A 349 -9.86 14.93 1.87
CA SER A 349 -10.01 14.17 3.12
C SER A 349 -8.79 13.33 3.48
N THR A 350 -7.77 13.27 2.64
CA THR A 350 -6.56 12.49 2.88
C THR A 350 -5.72 13.10 4.01
N LYS A 351 -5.57 12.35 5.09
CA LYS A 351 -4.79 12.74 6.28
C LYS A 351 -3.92 11.59 6.75
N THR A 352 -2.82 11.90 7.43
CA THR A 352 -1.95 10.89 8.03
C THR A 352 -1.68 11.20 9.48
N LYS A 353 -1.30 10.18 10.27
CA LYS A 353 -0.87 10.35 11.66
C LYS A 353 0.36 11.27 11.80
N LYS A 354 1.13 11.44 10.72
CA LYS A 354 2.32 12.31 10.69
C LYS A 354 1.99 13.75 10.29
N GLY A 355 0.71 14.13 10.26
CA GLY A 355 0.25 15.50 10.07
C GLY A 355 0.13 15.96 8.61
N LEU A 356 0.20 15.07 7.61
CA LEU A 356 -0.09 15.46 6.23
C LEU A 356 -1.50 16.03 6.11
N GLN A 357 -1.60 17.19 5.46
CA GLN A 357 -2.86 17.84 5.09
C GLN A 357 -2.83 18.16 3.61
N ILE A 358 -3.91 17.82 2.92
CA ILE A 358 -4.04 18.07 1.48
C ILE A 358 -5.29 18.89 1.24
N GLN A 359 -5.17 19.90 0.39
CA GLN A 359 -6.32 20.59 -0.19
C GLN A 359 -6.42 20.22 -1.66
N ALA A 360 -7.63 20.12 -2.16
CA ALA A 360 -7.90 19.86 -3.56
C ALA A 360 -8.79 20.99 -4.11
N ILE A 361 -8.44 21.46 -5.30
CA ILE A 361 -9.18 22.49 -6.02
C ILE A 361 -9.51 22.00 -7.42
N LEU A 362 -10.69 22.33 -7.91
CA LEU A 362 -11.08 22.08 -9.29
C LEU A 362 -10.46 23.16 -10.19
N ASP A 363 -9.85 22.72 -11.30
CA ASP A 363 -9.41 23.59 -12.38
C ASP A 363 -10.21 23.27 -13.63
N THR A 364 -11.14 24.16 -13.98
CA THR A 364 -12.04 24.02 -15.13
C THR A 364 -11.47 24.58 -16.42
N GLU A 365 -10.27 25.20 -16.35
CA GLU A 365 -9.64 25.81 -17.52
C GLU A 365 -9.22 24.75 -18.55
N ARG A 366 -9.30 25.15 -19.82
CA ARG A 366 -8.94 24.29 -20.95
C ARG A 366 -7.59 24.67 -21.52
N TYR A 367 -6.58 23.89 -21.18
CA TYR A 367 -5.21 24.08 -21.62
C TYR A 367 -4.98 23.48 -23.00
N LYS A 368 -4.40 24.27 -23.93
CA LYS A 368 -4.11 23.83 -25.28
C LYS A 368 -2.85 22.98 -25.32
N THR A 369 -2.85 21.93 -26.10
CA THR A 369 -1.67 21.10 -26.39
C THR A 369 -0.93 21.64 -27.61
N GLY A 370 0.35 21.26 -27.75
CA GLY A 370 1.15 21.57 -28.95
C GLY A 370 1.66 23.00 -29.05
N ILE A 371 1.57 23.82 -28.00
CA ILE A 371 2.14 25.15 -27.98
C ILE A 371 3.67 25.05 -28.10
N LYS A 372 4.22 25.76 -29.10
CA LYS A 372 5.65 25.78 -29.37
C LYS A 372 6.24 27.14 -28.96
N ILE A 373 7.36 27.11 -28.25
CA ILE A 373 8.15 28.29 -27.88
C ILE A 373 9.35 28.39 -28.81
N SER A 374 9.48 29.52 -29.47
CA SER A 374 10.56 29.82 -30.43
C SER A 374 11.89 30.01 -29.73
N ASP A 375 12.99 29.90 -30.49
CA ASP A 375 14.34 30.21 -29.97
C ASP A 375 14.47 31.66 -29.51
N LYS A 376 13.77 32.60 -30.17
CA LYS A 376 13.73 34.01 -29.74
C LYS A 376 13.12 34.10 -28.34
N GLN A 377 11.95 33.55 -28.10
CA GLN A 377 11.30 33.56 -26.80
C GLN A 377 12.16 32.88 -25.72
N MET A 378 12.90 31.82 -26.07
CA MET A 378 13.80 31.14 -25.13
C MET A 378 15.00 32.02 -24.72
N LYS A 379 15.52 32.82 -25.66
CA LYS A 379 16.63 33.77 -25.38
C LYS A 379 16.21 34.97 -24.51
N GLU A 380 14.92 35.28 -24.47
CA GLU A 380 14.34 36.35 -23.64
C GLU A 380 14.14 35.92 -22.18
N LEU A 381 14.35 34.66 -21.83
CA LEU A 381 14.23 34.20 -20.45
C LEU A 381 15.45 34.64 -19.61
N ASN A 382 15.19 35.11 -18.41
CA ASN A 382 16.22 35.41 -17.42
C ASN A 382 16.60 34.11 -16.67
N LEU A 383 17.10 33.12 -17.44
CA LEU A 383 17.40 31.77 -16.98
C LEU A 383 18.91 31.57 -16.89
N THR A 384 19.37 31.16 -15.72
CA THR A 384 20.77 30.79 -15.47
C THR A 384 20.85 29.31 -15.15
N SER A 385 21.59 28.55 -15.95
CA SER A 385 21.89 27.14 -15.66
C SER A 385 22.94 27.03 -14.56
N HIS A 386 22.82 26.00 -13.72
CA HIS A 386 23.78 25.69 -12.67
C HIS A 386 24.99 24.91 -13.24
N GLU A 387 26.12 24.93 -12.55
CA GLU A 387 27.31 24.15 -12.95
C GLU A 387 27.05 22.62 -12.89
N THR A 388 26.37 22.16 -11.83
CA THR A 388 26.02 20.76 -11.70
C THR A 388 24.83 20.43 -12.58
N ASN A 389 25.03 19.57 -13.57
CA ASN A 389 23.98 19.10 -14.49
C ASN A 389 23.12 20.24 -15.06
N PRO A 390 23.67 21.15 -15.86
CA PRO A 390 23.04 22.42 -16.30
C PRO A 390 21.70 22.23 -17.01
N ASN A 391 21.45 21.05 -17.59
CA ASN A 391 20.18 20.75 -18.21
C ASN A 391 19.05 20.45 -17.21
N TRP A 392 19.42 20.00 -16.01
CA TRP A 392 18.46 19.60 -14.96
C TRP A 392 18.29 20.65 -13.88
N ASN A 393 19.27 21.53 -13.71
CA ASN A 393 19.31 22.51 -12.64
C ASN A 393 19.48 23.92 -13.23
N TYR A 394 18.52 24.76 -12.93
CA TYR A 394 18.53 26.17 -13.40
C TYR A 394 17.70 27.06 -12.47
N THR A 395 18.02 28.33 -12.48
CA THR A 395 17.27 29.38 -11.78
C THR A 395 16.72 30.38 -12.80
N ILE A 396 15.46 30.71 -12.66
CA ILE A 396 14.77 31.75 -13.40
C ILE A 396 14.59 32.94 -12.45
N LYS A 397 15.04 34.11 -12.85
CA LYS A 397 14.91 35.35 -12.09
C LYS A 397 13.81 36.21 -12.69
N PRO A 398 13.11 37.01 -11.88
CA PRO A 398 12.24 38.04 -12.41
C PRO A 398 12.97 38.94 -13.41
N LYS A 399 12.27 39.42 -14.41
CA LYS A 399 12.78 40.48 -15.26
C LYS A 399 12.64 41.80 -14.50
N ASP A 400 13.65 42.68 -14.65
CA ASP A 400 13.56 44.02 -14.10
C ASP A 400 12.39 44.74 -14.74
N SER A 401 11.54 45.34 -13.93
CA SER A 401 10.36 46.10 -14.38
C SER A 401 10.67 47.42 -15.08
N GLU A 402 11.96 47.72 -15.37
CA GLU A 402 12.41 48.96 -15.96
C GLU A 402 12.56 48.93 -17.49
N ASN A 403 12.18 47.82 -18.17
CA ASN A 403 12.31 47.70 -19.63
C ASN A 403 10.98 47.43 -20.35
N GLU A 404 9.91 48.16 -20.03
CA GLU A 404 8.74 48.34 -20.91
C GLU A 404 8.61 49.80 -21.37
#